data_1d16ab0445cabb2ce973277b43be4cf8
#
_entry.id   1d16ab0445cabb2ce973277b43be4cf8
#
_cell.length_a   1.000
_cell.length_b   1.000
_cell.length_c   1.000
_cell.angle_alpha   90.00
_cell.angle_beta   90.00
_cell.angle_gamma   90.00
#
_symmetry.space_group_name_H-M   'P 1'
#
loop_
_entity.id
_entity.type
_entity.pdbx_description
1 polymer ?
#
loop_
_entity_poly.entity_id
_entity_poly.type
_entity_poly.pdbx_seq_one_letter_code
_entity_poly.pdbx_strand_id
1 'polypeptide(L)'
;LKTALISSKRKIYIFLFVVMNIVIILGSIMYLVEGEKAGYTSIPKSIYWAIVTLTTVGYGDIAPLTPIGQTISAFIMLIGYSIIAVPTGIITTELTFSKSDPNNNETCIVCDKDDLVRGSLYCRHCGAKIEQN
;
A
#
# COMPACT_ATOMS: atom_id res chain seq x y z
N LEU A 1 7.04 9.17 -12.83
CA LEU A 1 7.33 8.42 -11.61
C LEU A 1 7.79 9.34 -10.46
N LYS A 2 8.76 10.23 -10.70
CA LYS A 2 9.31 11.17 -9.71
C LYS A 2 8.23 12.09 -9.12
N THR A 3 7.35 12.62 -9.95
CA THR A 3 6.24 13.52 -9.56
C THR A 3 5.20 12.78 -8.72
N ALA A 4 4.82 11.55 -9.10
CA ALA A 4 3.89 10.72 -8.35
C ALA A 4 4.43 10.36 -6.96
N LEU A 5 5.72 10.04 -6.84
CA LEU A 5 6.37 9.77 -5.56
C LEU A 5 6.41 11.01 -4.65
N ILE A 6 6.65 12.19 -5.22
CA ILE A 6 6.66 13.45 -4.46
C ILE A 6 5.25 13.80 -3.95
N SER A 7 4.21 13.62 -4.76
CA SER A 7 2.83 13.84 -4.36
C SER A 7 2.40 12.89 -3.25
N SER A 8 2.86 11.64 -3.31
CA SER A 8 2.47 10.58 -2.37
C SER A 8 3.33 10.48 -1.12
N LYS A 9 4.42 11.25 -1.00
CA LYS A 9 5.39 11.14 0.11
C LYS A 9 4.72 11.15 1.49
N ARG A 10 3.75 12.05 1.72
CA ARG A 10 3.04 12.15 3.01
C ARG A 10 2.26 10.87 3.32
N LYS A 11 1.58 10.30 2.32
CA LYS A 11 0.83 9.05 2.45
C LYS A 11 1.76 7.88 2.77
N ILE A 12 2.92 7.83 2.10
CA ILE A 12 3.95 6.80 2.30
C ILE A 12 4.56 6.90 3.70
N TYR A 13 4.88 8.10 4.20
CA TYR A 13 5.41 8.28 5.55
C TYR A 13 4.42 7.84 6.64
N ILE A 14 3.15 8.21 6.49
CA ILE A 14 2.09 7.78 7.42
C ILE A 14 1.97 6.26 7.41
N PHE A 15 1.96 5.65 6.22
CA PHE A 15 1.91 4.20 6.06
C PHE A 15 3.09 3.52 6.75
N LEU A 16 4.33 3.96 6.49
CA LEU A 16 5.54 3.41 7.12
C LEU A 16 5.52 3.56 8.64
N PHE A 17 5.04 4.69 9.15
CA PHE A 17 4.88 4.90 10.58
C PHE A 17 3.89 3.90 11.20
N VAL A 18 2.75 3.68 10.56
CA VAL A 18 1.74 2.70 11.01
C VAL A 18 2.31 1.29 10.99
N VAL A 19 2.96 0.88 9.89
CA VAL A 19 3.57 -0.45 9.77
C VAL A 19 4.65 -0.66 10.83
N MET A 20 5.49 0.34 11.10
CA MET A 20 6.52 0.24 12.14
C MET A 20 5.90 0.00 13.52
N ASN A 21 4.80 0.70 13.86
CA ASN A 21 4.09 0.46 15.13
C ASN A 21 3.51 -0.96 15.19
N ILE A 22 2.89 -1.43 14.09
CA ILE A 22 2.36 -2.81 14.01
C ILE A 22 3.47 -3.83 14.24
N VAL A 23 4.61 -3.67 13.59
CA VAL A 23 5.78 -4.57 13.71
C VAL A 23 6.30 -4.62 15.15
N ILE A 24 6.40 -3.47 15.81
CA ILE A 24 6.86 -3.40 17.21
C ILE A 24 5.86 -4.14 18.13
N ILE A 25 4.56 -3.92 17.95
CA ILE A 25 3.53 -4.57 18.76
C ILE A 25 3.56 -6.08 18.54
N LEU A 26 3.53 -6.53 17.30
CA LEU A 26 3.51 -7.95 16.95
C LEU A 26 4.79 -8.67 17.37
N GLY A 27 5.96 -8.05 17.17
CA GLY A 27 7.23 -8.58 17.66
C GLY A 27 7.27 -8.70 19.18
N SER A 28 6.75 -7.71 19.90
CA SER A 28 6.68 -7.76 21.36
C SER A 28 5.73 -8.85 21.87
N ILE A 29 4.58 -9.03 21.20
CA ILE A 29 3.65 -10.13 21.52
C ILE A 29 4.33 -11.49 21.34
N MET A 30 5.03 -11.69 20.22
CA MET A 30 5.72 -12.95 19.95
C MET A 30 6.86 -13.22 20.93
N TYR A 31 7.57 -12.17 21.36
CA TYR A 31 8.58 -12.28 22.44
C TYR A 31 7.96 -12.83 23.74
N LEU A 32 6.78 -12.34 24.11
CA LEU A 32 6.09 -12.77 25.35
C LEU A 32 5.52 -14.18 25.24
N VAL A 33 5.03 -14.57 24.06
CA VAL A 33 4.35 -15.86 23.83
C VAL A 33 5.36 -17.00 23.66
N GLU A 34 6.39 -16.80 22.86
CA GLU A 34 7.36 -17.85 22.48
C GLU A 34 8.59 -17.89 23.38
N GLY A 35 9.13 -16.74 23.75
CA GLY A 35 10.30 -16.61 24.63
C GLY A 35 11.60 -17.11 23.99
N GLU A 36 12.62 -17.30 24.84
CA GLU A 36 13.97 -17.60 24.41
C GLU A 36 14.14 -18.95 23.70
N LYS A 37 13.38 -19.96 24.08
CA LYS A 37 13.48 -21.32 23.53
C LYS A 37 13.19 -21.42 22.06
N ALA A 38 12.32 -20.54 21.54
CA ALA A 38 11.96 -20.46 20.14
C ALA A 38 12.82 -19.46 19.34
N GLY A 39 13.89 -18.95 19.97
CA GLY A 39 14.78 -17.97 19.33
C GLY A 39 14.40 -16.51 19.51
N TYR A 40 13.29 -16.20 20.18
CA TYR A 40 12.85 -14.83 20.51
C TYR A 40 13.58 -14.32 21.77
N THR A 41 14.90 -14.20 21.67
CA THR A 41 15.77 -13.89 22.83
C THR A 41 15.71 -12.44 23.29
N SER A 42 15.15 -11.54 22.48
CA SER A 42 15.00 -10.12 22.80
C SER A 42 13.89 -9.48 21.96
N ILE A 43 13.34 -8.37 22.44
CA ILE A 43 12.34 -7.60 21.70
C ILE A 43 12.85 -7.17 20.31
N PRO A 44 14.07 -6.61 20.14
CA PRO A 44 14.60 -6.29 18.82
C PRO A 44 14.67 -7.48 17.86
N LYS A 45 15.05 -8.65 18.38
CA LYS A 45 15.12 -9.87 17.57
C LYS A 45 13.74 -10.37 17.16
N SER A 46 12.76 -10.21 18.01
CA SER A 46 11.36 -10.53 17.73
C SER A 46 10.74 -9.54 16.74
N ILE A 47 11.12 -8.26 16.81
CA ILE A 47 10.77 -7.24 15.81
C ILE A 47 11.38 -7.59 14.44
N TYR A 48 12.65 -8.00 14.42
CA TYR A 48 13.30 -8.50 13.19
C TYR A 48 12.50 -9.64 12.57
N TRP A 49 12.10 -10.64 13.36
CA TRP A 49 11.25 -11.73 12.90
C TRP A 49 9.91 -11.23 12.33
N ALA A 50 9.27 -10.29 13.00
CA ALA A 50 8.01 -9.72 12.53
C ALA A 50 8.17 -8.99 11.19
N ILE A 51 9.25 -8.24 10.99
CA ILE A 51 9.58 -7.60 9.71
C ILE A 51 9.76 -8.66 8.62
N VAL A 52 10.60 -9.65 8.86
CA VAL A 52 10.91 -10.72 7.90
C VAL A 52 9.65 -11.50 7.50
N THR A 53 8.73 -11.71 8.44
CA THR A 53 7.47 -12.42 8.22
C THR A 53 6.46 -11.55 7.46
N LEU A 54 6.25 -10.29 7.89
CA LEU A 54 5.29 -9.37 7.26
C LEU A 54 5.71 -8.98 5.84
N THR A 55 7.01 -8.90 5.58
CA THR A 55 7.56 -8.63 4.23
C THR A 55 7.62 -9.88 3.34
N THR A 56 7.16 -11.02 3.84
CA THR A 56 7.16 -12.31 3.12
C THR A 56 8.55 -12.84 2.75
N VAL A 57 9.62 -12.37 3.39
CA VAL A 57 10.99 -12.86 3.17
C VAL A 57 11.16 -14.26 3.75
N GLY A 58 10.79 -14.47 5.04
CA GLY A 58 10.71 -15.76 5.68
C GLY A 58 12.03 -16.56 5.73
N TYR A 59 13.10 -16.00 6.29
CA TYR A 59 14.38 -16.71 6.39
C TYR A 59 14.30 -18.04 7.17
N GLY A 60 13.32 -18.18 8.08
CA GLY A 60 13.15 -19.41 8.87
C GLY A 60 14.19 -19.61 9.98
N ASP A 61 14.98 -18.60 10.27
CA ASP A 61 15.98 -18.58 11.35
C ASP A 61 15.35 -18.49 12.75
N ILE A 62 14.17 -17.90 12.83
CA ILE A 62 13.31 -17.83 14.01
C ILE A 62 11.90 -18.25 13.58
N ALA A 63 11.30 -19.19 14.31
CA ALA A 63 9.95 -19.65 14.03
C ALA A 63 9.21 -20.00 15.33
N PRO A 64 7.90 -19.77 15.42
CA PRO A 64 7.13 -20.12 16.61
C PRO A 64 7.05 -21.64 16.78
N LEU A 65 7.26 -22.09 18.00
CA LEU A 65 7.22 -23.50 18.38
C LEU A 65 5.94 -23.88 19.12
N THR A 66 5.27 -22.91 19.76
CA THR A 66 4.05 -23.17 20.50
C THR A 66 2.82 -23.11 19.59
N PRO A 67 1.76 -23.90 19.85
CA PRO A 67 0.52 -23.84 19.07
C PRO A 67 -0.13 -22.44 19.07
N ILE A 68 0.00 -21.71 20.20
CA ILE A 68 -0.51 -20.35 20.34
C ILE A 68 0.30 -19.40 19.44
N GLY A 69 1.62 -19.44 19.50
CA GLY A 69 2.48 -18.62 18.65
C GLY A 69 2.31 -18.93 17.16
N GLN A 70 2.14 -20.20 16.79
CA GLN A 70 1.84 -20.60 15.42
C GLN A 70 0.50 -20.03 14.93
N THR A 71 -0.53 -20.04 15.77
CA THR A 71 -1.82 -19.45 15.44
C THR A 71 -1.71 -17.93 15.26
N ILE A 72 -1.05 -17.25 16.18
CA ILE A 72 -0.80 -15.79 16.08
C ILE A 72 0.00 -15.49 14.82
N SER A 73 1.04 -16.27 14.51
CA SER A 73 1.86 -16.10 13.32
C SER A 73 1.05 -16.25 12.03
N ALA A 74 0.10 -17.18 11.97
CA ALA A 74 -0.78 -17.34 10.83
C ALA A 74 -1.60 -16.07 10.57
N PHE A 75 -2.15 -15.45 11.62
CA PHE A 75 -2.84 -14.16 11.50
C PHE A 75 -1.89 -13.03 11.07
N ILE A 76 -0.68 -12.98 11.62
CA ILE A 76 0.34 -12.00 11.24
C ILE A 76 0.67 -12.11 9.75
N MET A 77 0.82 -13.31 9.20
CA MET A 77 1.09 -13.56 7.78
C MET A 77 -0.07 -13.06 6.89
N LEU A 78 -1.32 -13.27 7.29
CA LEU A 78 -2.49 -12.75 6.57
C LEU A 78 -2.53 -11.22 6.56
N ILE A 79 -2.22 -10.59 7.69
CA ILE A 79 -2.09 -9.12 7.79
C ILE A 79 -0.94 -8.63 6.90
N GLY A 80 0.20 -9.30 6.91
CA GLY A 80 1.36 -8.96 6.08
C GLY A 80 1.04 -8.93 4.59
N TYR A 81 0.27 -9.89 4.11
CA TYR A 81 -0.20 -9.91 2.72
C TYR A 81 -1.03 -8.66 2.39
N SER A 82 -1.92 -8.25 3.28
CA SER A 82 -2.76 -7.05 3.11
C SER A 82 -1.94 -5.75 3.12
N ILE A 83 -0.88 -5.69 3.93
CA ILE A 83 0.00 -4.52 4.05
C ILE A 83 0.71 -4.22 2.73
N ILE A 84 1.10 -5.21 1.94
CA ILE A 84 1.78 -5.01 0.65
C ILE A 84 0.85 -4.35 -0.38
N ALA A 85 -0.45 -4.58 -0.30
CA ALA A 85 -1.44 -4.02 -1.23
C ALA A 85 -1.58 -2.49 -1.12
N VAL A 86 -1.36 -1.91 0.07
CA VAL A 86 -1.59 -0.47 0.32
C VAL A 86 -0.62 0.42 -0.47
N PRO A 87 0.72 0.26 -0.41
CA PRO A 87 1.63 1.07 -1.21
C PRO A 87 1.40 0.93 -2.72
N THR A 88 1.11 -0.28 -3.17
CA THR A 88 0.79 -0.55 -4.58
C THR A 88 -0.45 0.22 -5.01
N GLY A 89 -1.52 0.20 -4.21
CA GLY A 89 -2.74 0.96 -4.46
C GLY A 89 -2.50 2.47 -4.50
N ILE A 90 -1.73 3.03 -3.57
CA ILE A 90 -1.39 4.46 -3.53
C ILE A 90 -0.64 4.87 -4.81
N ILE A 91 0.37 4.10 -5.23
CA ILE A 91 1.15 4.41 -6.43
C ILE A 91 0.29 4.29 -7.68
N THR A 92 -0.54 3.25 -7.79
CA THR A 92 -1.42 3.02 -8.94
C THR A 92 -2.42 4.16 -9.10
N THR A 93 -3.06 4.59 -8.01
CA THR A 93 -4.02 5.71 -8.06
C THR A 93 -3.36 7.01 -8.50
N GLU A 94 -2.20 7.35 -7.96
CA GLU A 94 -1.47 8.57 -8.35
C GLU A 94 -1.03 8.53 -9.83
N LEU A 95 -0.63 7.38 -10.34
CA LEU A 95 -0.29 7.22 -11.76
C LEU A 95 -1.52 7.37 -12.67
N THR A 96 -2.69 6.91 -12.22
CA THR A 96 -3.94 7.02 -12.96
C THR A 96 -4.45 8.46 -12.96
N PHE A 97 -4.46 9.12 -11.80
CA PHE A 97 -4.89 10.52 -11.68
C PHE A 97 -3.90 11.51 -12.31
N SER A 98 -2.60 11.18 -12.37
CA SER A 98 -1.61 12.01 -13.08
C SER A 98 -1.84 12.06 -14.59
N LYS A 99 -2.61 11.14 -15.16
CA LYS A 99 -3.06 11.20 -16.57
C LYS A 99 -4.30 12.06 -16.75
N SER A 100 -5.05 12.35 -15.70
CA SER A 100 -6.21 13.23 -15.70
C SER A 100 -5.77 14.61 -15.16
N ASP A 101 -4.93 15.32 -15.92
CA ASP A 101 -4.55 16.69 -15.61
C ASP A 101 -5.83 17.58 -15.72
N PRO A 102 -6.23 18.31 -14.66
CA PRO A 102 -7.36 19.22 -14.73
C PRO A 102 -7.20 20.31 -15.81
N ASN A 103 -5.96 20.64 -16.17
CA ASN A 103 -5.63 21.55 -17.27
C ASN A 103 -5.78 20.92 -18.67
N ASN A 104 -6.10 19.64 -18.75
CA ASN A 104 -6.24 18.90 -20.01
C ASN A 104 -7.70 18.60 -20.37
N ASN A 105 -8.64 19.23 -19.66
CA ASN A 105 -10.06 19.14 -19.96
C ASN A 105 -10.40 20.12 -21.09
N GLU A 106 -10.89 19.60 -22.20
CA GLU A 106 -11.47 20.40 -23.28
C GLU A 106 -12.94 20.64 -22.98
N THR A 107 -13.40 21.86 -23.20
CA THR A 107 -14.81 22.22 -23.04
C THR A 107 -15.57 21.80 -24.31
N CYS A 108 -16.70 21.14 -24.12
CA CYS A 108 -17.56 20.81 -25.25
C CYS A 108 -18.23 22.06 -25.82
N ILE A 109 -18.01 22.37 -27.09
CA ILE A 109 -18.55 23.54 -27.77
C ILE A 109 -20.10 23.50 -27.83
N VAL A 110 -20.72 22.33 -27.73
CA VAL A 110 -22.18 22.15 -27.87
C VAL A 110 -22.92 22.21 -26.53
N CYS A 111 -22.36 21.65 -25.45
CA CYS A 111 -23.04 21.59 -24.15
C CYS A 111 -22.29 22.30 -23.01
N ASP A 112 -21.21 23.00 -23.34
CA ASP A 112 -20.38 23.81 -22.42
C ASP A 112 -19.92 23.10 -21.15
N LYS A 113 -19.74 21.77 -21.24
CA LYS A 113 -19.19 20.95 -20.18
C LYS A 113 -17.66 20.84 -20.32
N ASP A 114 -16.94 21.15 -19.25
CA ASP A 114 -15.47 21.20 -19.14
C ASP A 114 -14.82 19.88 -18.67
N ASP A 115 -15.47 18.76 -18.94
CA ASP A 115 -15.12 17.43 -18.45
C ASP A 115 -14.78 16.46 -19.60
N LEU A 116 -14.26 17.00 -20.70
CA LEU A 116 -13.87 16.18 -21.84
C LEU A 116 -12.43 15.71 -21.72
N VAL A 117 -12.22 14.41 -21.88
CA VAL A 117 -10.88 13.84 -21.96
C VAL A 117 -10.28 14.21 -23.32
N ARG A 118 -9.11 14.82 -23.33
CA ARG A 118 -8.39 15.18 -24.55
C ARG A 118 -8.22 13.97 -25.46
N GLY A 119 -8.58 14.14 -26.74
CA GLY A 119 -8.56 13.05 -27.71
C GLY A 119 -9.86 12.25 -27.81
N SER A 120 -10.93 12.65 -27.13
CA SER A 120 -12.24 12.06 -27.29
C SER A 120 -12.84 12.44 -28.64
N LEU A 121 -13.35 11.47 -29.40
CA LEU A 121 -14.04 11.71 -30.69
C LEU A 121 -15.47 12.23 -30.51
N TYR A 122 -16.08 11.93 -29.38
CA TYR A 122 -17.47 12.32 -29.07
C TYR A 122 -17.59 12.79 -27.62
N CYS A 123 -18.46 13.78 -27.41
CA CYS A 123 -18.80 14.24 -26.06
C CYS A 123 -19.61 13.18 -25.30
N ARG A 124 -19.16 12.79 -24.11
CA ARG A 124 -19.84 11.80 -23.28
C ARG A 124 -21.17 12.29 -22.67
N HIS A 125 -21.43 13.61 -22.71
CA HIS A 125 -22.68 14.20 -22.18
C HIS A 125 -23.75 14.40 -23.24
N CYS A 126 -23.40 14.94 -24.41
CA CYS A 126 -24.35 15.27 -25.46
C CYS A 126 -24.20 14.46 -26.75
N GLY A 127 -23.15 13.61 -26.85
CA GLY A 127 -22.89 12.78 -28.03
C GLY A 127 -22.38 13.57 -29.26
N ALA A 128 -22.16 14.89 -29.15
CA ALA A 128 -21.64 15.68 -30.23
C ALA A 128 -20.22 15.27 -30.62
N LYS A 129 -19.91 15.26 -31.93
CA LYS A 129 -18.56 14.98 -32.43
C LYS A 129 -17.64 16.16 -32.11
N ILE A 130 -16.48 15.84 -31.56
CA ILE A 130 -15.46 16.82 -31.18
C ILE A 130 -14.45 16.89 -32.32
N GLU A 131 -14.32 18.06 -32.95
CA GLU A 131 -13.27 18.30 -33.93
C GLU A 131 -11.96 18.59 -33.22
N GLN A 132 -10.96 17.75 -33.46
CA GLN A 132 -9.59 17.97 -32.97
C GLN A 132 -8.91 18.95 -33.95
N ASN A 133 -8.55 20.11 -33.45
CA ASN A 133 -7.79 21.10 -34.21
C ASN A 133 -6.30 20.95 -33.89
#